data_eeedf20c94f7396c8fd84e3a04522479
#
_entry.id   eeedf20c94f7396c8fd84e3a04522479
#
_cell.length_a   1.000
_cell.length_b   1.000
_cell.length_c   1.000
_cell.angle_alpha   90.00
_cell.angle_beta   90.00
_cell.angle_gamma   90.00
#
_symmetry.space_group_name_H-M   'P 1'
#
loop_
_entity.id
_entity.type
_entity.pdbx_description
1 polymer ?
#
loop_
_entity_poly.entity_id
_entity_poly.type
_entity_poly.pdbx_seq_one_letter_code
_entity_poly.pdbx_strand_id
1 'polypeptide(L)'
;VVVDHIHDLGLKAGIYTDAGNNTCGSMSDQDKAGIGAGIYGHEAQDAQLYFGDWGFDFIKIDYCGGSYLGLNERDRYTDLRQHIDIVNRQVALNICRWA
;
A
#
# COMPACT_ATOMS: atom_id res chain seq x y z
N VAL A 1 4.33 12.49 -12.24
CA VAL A 1 3.59 13.25 -13.24
C VAL A 1 2.11 13.31 -12.87
N VAL A 2 1.45 12.16 -12.66
CA VAL A 2 0.03 12.14 -12.29
C VAL A 2 -0.19 12.78 -10.93
N VAL A 3 0.64 12.46 -9.95
CA VAL A 3 0.53 13.00 -8.58
C VAL A 3 0.76 14.51 -8.59
N ASP A 4 1.73 14.99 -9.35
CA ASP A 4 2.00 16.42 -9.46
C ASP A 4 0.80 17.17 -10.02
N HIS A 5 0.13 16.60 -11.01
CA HIS A 5 -1.08 17.19 -11.58
C HIS A 5 -2.21 17.27 -10.55
N ILE A 6 -2.40 16.20 -9.77
CA ILE A 6 -3.40 16.18 -8.69
C ILE A 6 -3.11 17.25 -7.65
N HIS A 7 -1.84 17.41 -7.27
CA HIS A 7 -1.43 18.44 -6.32
C HIS A 7 -1.63 19.85 -6.88
N ASP A 8 -1.35 20.06 -8.15
CA ASP A 8 -1.57 21.35 -8.80
C ASP A 8 -3.02 21.79 -8.78
N LEU A 9 -3.96 20.82 -8.73
CA LEU A 9 -5.39 21.10 -8.58
C LEU A 9 -5.80 21.38 -7.14
N GLY A 10 -4.87 21.36 -6.18
CA GLY A 10 -5.15 21.55 -4.77
C GLY A 10 -5.73 20.32 -4.08
N LEU A 11 -5.58 19.13 -4.68
CA LEU A 11 -6.12 17.89 -4.15
C LEU A 11 -5.02 17.03 -3.53
N LYS A 12 -5.44 16.06 -2.70
CA LYS A 12 -4.54 15.04 -2.17
C LYS A 12 -4.58 13.82 -3.09
N ALA A 13 -3.45 13.12 -3.20
CA ALA A 13 -3.32 11.94 -4.04
C ALA A 13 -3.26 10.68 -3.19
N GLY A 14 -4.04 9.66 -3.56
CA GLY A 14 -4.07 8.38 -2.87
C GLY A 14 -3.68 7.22 -3.76
N ILE A 15 -3.21 6.13 -3.14
CA ILE A 15 -2.86 4.90 -3.83
C ILE A 15 -3.41 3.69 -3.06
N TYR A 16 -3.61 2.59 -3.76
CA TYR A 16 -4.14 1.34 -3.20
C TYR A 16 -3.11 0.22 -3.28
N THR A 17 -3.05 -0.62 -2.25
CA THR A 17 -2.25 -1.83 -2.26
C THR A 17 -2.84 -2.89 -1.33
N ASP A 18 -2.16 -4.03 -1.20
CA ASP A 18 -2.48 -5.11 -0.29
C ASP A 18 -1.25 -5.45 0.56
N ALA A 19 -1.47 -5.83 1.81
CA ALA A 19 -0.39 -6.14 2.73
C ALA A 19 0.31 -7.47 2.41
N GLY A 20 -0.28 -8.31 1.57
CA GLY A 20 0.31 -9.58 1.13
C GLY A 20 0.96 -9.48 -0.24
N ASN A 21 0.95 -10.60 -0.97
CA ASN A 21 1.53 -10.67 -2.32
C ASN A 21 0.56 -10.28 -3.43
N ASN A 22 -0.74 -10.41 -3.18
CA ASN A 22 -1.78 -10.22 -4.19
C ASN A 22 -2.78 -9.16 -3.74
N THR A 23 -3.32 -8.41 -4.68
CA THR A 23 -4.47 -7.57 -4.42
C THR A 23 -5.74 -8.41 -4.34
N CYS A 24 -6.82 -7.83 -3.81
CA CYS A 24 -8.11 -8.54 -3.72
C CYS A 24 -8.63 -8.93 -5.10
N GLY A 25 -8.51 -8.04 -6.08
CA GLY A 25 -8.92 -8.34 -7.46
C GLY A 25 -8.13 -9.48 -8.07
N SER A 26 -6.81 -9.47 -7.90
CA SER A 26 -5.95 -10.54 -8.38
C SER A 26 -6.32 -11.90 -7.78
N MET A 27 -6.62 -11.94 -6.49
CA MET A 27 -7.02 -13.19 -5.84
C MET A 27 -8.38 -13.68 -6.32
N SER A 28 -9.35 -12.78 -6.47
CA SER A 28 -10.70 -13.13 -6.93
C SER A 28 -10.70 -13.73 -8.32
N ASP A 29 -9.86 -13.20 -9.20
CA ASP A 29 -9.74 -13.65 -10.58
C ASP A 29 -8.76 -14.81 -10.75
N GLN A 30 -8.11 -15.25 -9.68
CA GLN A 30 -7.05 -16.26 -9.72
C GLN A 30 -5.95 -15.88 -10.71
N ASP A 31 -5.65 -14.61 -10.81
CA ASP A 31 -4.67 -14.06 -11.75
C ASP A 31 -3.26 -14.27 -11.21
N LYS A 32 -2.56 -15.25 -11.71
CA LYS A 32 -1.20 -15.56 -11.30
C LYS A 32 -0.21 -14.45 -11.67
N ALA A 33 -0.52 -13.66 -12.69
CA ALA A 33 0.32 -12.53 -13.09
C ALA A 33 0.27 -11.40 -12.06
N GLY A 34 -0.75 -11.36 -11.22
CA GLY A 34 -0.86 -10.40 -10.13
C GLY A 34 -0.07 -10.76 -8.88
N ILE A 35 0.57 -11.93 -8.83
CA ILE A 35 1.41 -12.31 -7.70
C ILE A 35 2.61 -11.38 -7.65
N GLY A 36 2.82 -10.76 -6.49
CA GLY A 36 3.86 -9.76 -6.30
C GLY A 36 3.36 -8.32 -6.39
N ALA A 37 2.08 -8.12 -6.71
CA ALA A 37 1.49 -6.79 -6.76
C ALA A 37 1.27 -6.17 -5.38
N GLY A 38 1.26 -6.98 -4.31
CA GLY A 38 1.17 -6.48 -2.94
C GLY A 38 2.53 -6.03 -2.41
N ILE A 39 2.55 -5.46 -1.20
CA ILE A 39 3.76 -4.87 -0.63
C ILE A 39 4.56 -5.83 0.25
N TYR A 40 4.09 -7.04 0.49
CA TYR A 40 4.77 -7.96 1.41
C TYR A 40 6.20 -8.26 0.95
N GLY A 41 7.17 -7.99 1.83
CA GLY A 41 8.59 -8.14 1.51
C GLY A 41 9.19 -6.94 0.79
N HIS A 42 8.39 -5.94 0.44
CA HIS A 42 8.83 -4.75 -0.31
C HIS A 42 8.43 -3.44 0.38
N GLU A 43 8.07 -3.49 1.66
CA GLU A 43 7.51 -2.34 2.38
C GLU A 43 8.43 -1.12 2.35
N ALA A 44 9.73 -1.32 2.58
CA ALA A 44 10.68 -0.21 2.57
C ALA A 44 10.81 0.43 1.19
N GLN A 45 10.95 -0.41 0.15
CA GLN A 45 11.09 0.04 -1.23
C GLN A 45 9.83 0.77 -1.68
N ASP A 46 8.66 0.19 -1.40
CA ASP A 46 7.39 0.74 -1.86
C ASP A 46 7.05 2.03 -1.11
N ALA A 47 7.34 2.11 0.19
CA ALA A 47 7.12 3.35 0.93
C ALA A 47 7.97 4.49 0.37
N GLN A 48 9.23 4.25 0.07
CA GLN A 48 10.08 5.26 -0.54
C GLN A 48 9.57 5.68 -1.92
N LEU A 49 9.15 4.73 -2.72
CA LEU A 49 8.66 4.99 -4.07
C LEU A 49 7.33 5.76 -4.05
N TYR A 50 6.34 5.28 -3.30
CA TYR A 50 4.99 5.85 -3.29
C TYR A 50 4.96 7.22 -2.63
N PHE A 51 5.60 7.37 -1.48
CA PHE A 51 5.49 8.56 -0.65
C PHE A 51 6.67 9.51 -0.83
N GLY A 52 7.87 8.97 -1.04
CA GLY A 52 9.06 9.78 -1.27
C GLY A 52 9.16 10.27 -2.72
N ASP A 53 9.26 9.33 -3.65
CA ASP A 53 9.53 9.67 -5.05
C ASP A 53 8.27 10.17 -5.78
N TRP A 54 7.14 9.50 -5.59
CA TRP A 54 5.89 9.87 -6.27
C TRP A 54 5.05 10.88 -5.51
N GLY A 55 5.20 10.97 -4.19
CA GLY A 55 4.56 12.00 -3.38
C GLY A 55 3.10 11.75 -3.04
N PHE A 56 2.64 10.50 -2.99
CA PHE A 56 1.28 10.20 -2.55
C PHE A 56 1.06 10.62 -1.09
N ASP A 57 -0.15 11.05 -0.77
CA ASP A 57 -0.54 11.56 0.56
C ASP A 57 -1.37 10.58 1.36
N PHE A 58 -1.87 9.52 0.72
CA PHE A 58 -2.84 8.61 1.30
C PHE A 58 -2.67 7.23 0.70
N ILE A 59 -2.83 6.19 1.53
CA ILE A 59 -2.82 4.81 1.04
C ILE A 59 -3.95 4.03 1.68
N LYS A 60 -4.67 3.26 0.85
CA LYS A 60 -5.61 2.24 1.29
C LYS A 60 -4.95 0.89 1.19
N ILE A 61 -4.94 0.14 2.28
CA ILE A 61 -4.30 -1.18 2.37
C ILE A 61 -5.35 -2.23 2.63
N ASP A 62 -5.54 -3.14 1.69
CA ASP A 62 -6.35 -4.33 1.85
C ASP A 62 -5.52 -5.49 2.42
N TYR A 63 -6.21 -6.57 2.81
CA TYR A 63 -5.55 -7.69 3.46
C TYR A 63 -5.90 -9.04 2.81
N CYS A 64 -6.33 -9.06 1.58
CA CYS A 64 -6.68 -10.30 0.87
C CYS A 64 -5.46 -11.21 0.73
N GLY A 65 -4.36 -10.69 0.21
CA GLY A 65 -3.12 -11.43 0.07
C GLY A 65 -2.48 -11.78 1.40
N GLY A 66 -2.56 -10.87 2.37
CA GLY A 66 -2.05 -11.12 3.71
C GLY A 66 -2.78 -12.25 4.40
N SER A 67 -4.11 -12.27 4.29
CA SER A 67 -4.94 -13.35 4.83
C SER A 67 -4.61 -14.70 4.19
N TYR A 68 -4.46 -14.71 2.87
CA TYR A 68 -4.10 -15.92 2.12
C TYR A 68 -2.76 -16.49 2.57
N LEU A 69 -1.78 -15.62 2.83
CA LEU A 69 -0.45 -16.05 3.29
C LEU A 69 -0.40 -16.36 4.79
N GLY A 70 -1.47 -16.10 5.54
CA GLY A 70 -1.49 -16.31 6.98
C GLY A 70 -0.61 -15.33 7.74
N LEU A 71 -0.39 -14.12 7.21
CA LEU A 71 0.45 -13.11 7.84
C LEU A 71 -0.25 -12.49 9.05
N ASN A 72 0.53 -11.98 9.99
CA ASN A 72 0.00 -11.23 11.12
C ASN A 72 -0.34 -9.81 10.67
N GLU A 73 -1.62 -9.47 10.72
CA GLU A 73 -2.14 -8.18 10.25
C GLU A 73 -1.48 -7.01 10.98
N ARG A 74 -1.41 -7.08 12.31
CA ARG A 74 -0.83 -6.02 13.13
C ARG A 74 0.63 -5.79 12.76
N ASP A 75 1.40 -6.87 12.56
CA ASP A 75 2.82 -6.75 12.21
C ASP A 75 3.00 -6.11 10.86
N ARG A 76 2.14 -6.45 9.89
CA ARG A 76 2.24 -5.89 8.53
C ARG A 76 1.95 -4.40 8.51
N TYR A 77 0.91 -3.96 9.22
CA TYR A 77 0.57 -2.54 9.27
C TYR A 77 1.60 -1.74 10.07
N THR A 78 2.09 -2.30 11.18
CA THR A 78 3.14 -1.67 11.98
C THR A 78 4.42 -1.50 11.19
N ASP A 79 4.84 -2.53 10.46
CA ASP A 79 6.03 -2.49 9.62
C ASP A 79 5.92 -1.41 8.55
N LEU A 80 4.79 -1.36 7.84
CA LEU A 80 4.57 -0.34 6.83
C LEU A 80 4.59 1.06 7.45
N ARG A 81 3.94 1.26 8.60
CA ARG A 81 3.93 2.56 9.27
C ARG A 81 5.34 3.03 9.60
N GLN A 82 6.19 2.13 10.07
CA GLN A 82 7.59 2.45 10.36
C GLN A 82 8.33 2.92 9.11
N HIS A 83 8.12 2.25 7.98
CA HIS A 83 8.77 2.65 6.73
C HIS A 83 8.24 3.98 6.19
N ILE A 84 6.95 4.26 6.37
CA ILE A 84 6.39 5.57 6.02
C ILE A 84 7.01 6.67 6.88
N ASP A 85 7.19 6.42 8.17
CA ASP A 85 7.80 7.40 9.07
C ASP A 85 9.25 7.70 8.69
N ILE A 86 9.99 6.72 8.18
CA ILE A 86 11.35 6.91 7.69
C ILE A 86 11.38 7.87 6.49
N VAL A 87 10.39 7.79 5.62
CA VAL A 87 10.29 8.71 4.47
C VAL A 87 10.06 10.15 4.91
N ASN A 88 9.58 10.36 6.14
CA ASN A 88 9.35 11.68 6.73
C ASN A 88 8.33 12.51 5.96
N ARG A 89 7.25 11.87 5.51
CA ARG A 89 6.14 12.52 4.84
C ARG A 89 4.84 12.24 5.58
N GLN A 90 3.94 13.21 5.64
CA GLN A 90 2.63 13.01 6.25
C GLN A 90 1.76 12.18 5.31
N VAL A 91 1.43 10.96 5.73
CA VAL A 91 0.63 10.02 4.95
C VAL A 91 -0.51 9.48 5.81
N ALA A 92 -1.73 9.53 5.27
CA ALA A 92 -2.89 8.93 5.92
C ALA A 92 -3.03 7.47 5.51
N LEU A 93 -3.18 6.58 6.49
CA LEU A 93 -3.38 5.15 6.29
C LEU A 93 -4.86 4.81 6.44
N ASN A 94 -5.42 4.15 5.43
CA ASN A 94 -6.75 3.56 5.50
C ASN A 94 -6.60 2.04 5.48
N ILE A 95 -6.88 1.41 6.61
CA ILE A 95 -6.77 -0.04 6.76
C ILE A 95 -8.14 -0.65 6.49
N CYS A 96 -8.23 -1.44 5.43
CA CYS A 96 -9.44 -2.18 5.11
C CYS A 96 -9.44 -3.48 5.90
N ARG A 97 -10.34 -3.58 6.86
CA ARG A 97 -10.44 -4.75 7.71
C ARG A 97 -11.87 -5.27 7.74
N TRP A 98 -11.99 -6.57 7.56
CA TRP A 98 -13.28 -7.25 7.72
C TRP A 98 -13.42 -7.72 9.16
N ALA A 99 -14.51 -7.36 9.78
CA ALA A 99 -14.76 -7.70 11.18
C ALA A 99 -14.92 -9.20 11.41
#